data_3775427a6b5b47d8e014d8530557c8bb
#
_entry.id   3775427a6b5b47d8e014d8530557c8bb
#
_cell.length_a   1.000
_cell.length_b   1.000
_cell.length_c   1.000
_cell.angle_alpha   90.00
_cell.angle_beta   90.00
_cell.angle_gamma   90.00
#
_symmetry.space_group_name_H-M   'P 1'
#
loop_
_entity.id
_entity.type
_entity.pdbx_description
1 polymer ?
#
loop_
_entity_poly.entity_id
_entity_poly.type
_entity_poly.pdbx_seq_one_letter_code
_entity_poly.pdbx_strand_id
1 'polypeptide(L)'
;YTYRKRRQHQLLSQKVNEMQSKSDAIKLQHEQMVHEHADYKNKLLEHLEYNCSVFSQSDNFPNNLNWKDFDAMCIVIDNNYNMLATKLRHKYILSEKEIRLCILVLMNISRPRMAEILPYAASGIGKYKDQTAKKIGTSGKKMHAYLLEMAVGD
;
A
#
# COMPACT_ATOMS: atom_id res chain seq x y z
N TYR A 1 -46.28 -3.16 46.03
CA TYR A 1 -45.98 -4.02 44.86
C TYR A 1 -45.79 -3.21 43.59
N THR A 2 -46.64 -2.26 43.30
CA THR A 2 -46.55 -1.38 42.10
C THR A 2 -45.39 -0.40 42.17
N TYR A 3 -45.03 0.10 43.34
CA TYR A 3 -43.89 1.02 43.53
C TYR A 3 -42.53 0.37 43.21
N ARG A 4 -42.35 -0.87 43.67
CA ARG A 4 -41.12 -1.64 43.41
C ARG A 4 -40.95 -1.95 41.89
N LYS A 5 -42.05 -2.31 41.22
CA LYS A 5 -42.04 -2.55 39.76
C LYS A 5 -41.71 -1.28 38.99
N ARG A 6 -42.28 -0.13 39.34
CA ARG A 6 -41.97 1.15 38.68
C ARG A 6 -40.52 1.53 38.85
N ARG A 7 -39.98 1.37 40.08
CA ARG A 7 -38.56 1.68 40.36
C ARG A 7 -37.60 0.74 39.57
N GLN A 8 -37.92 -0.54 39.50
CA GLN A 8 -37.12 -1.50 38.68
C GLN A 8 -37.18 -1.12 37.19
N HIS A 9 -38.33 -0.76 36.69
CA HIS A 9 -38.47 -0.34 35.28
C HIS A 9 -37.67 0.91 34.98
N GLN A 10 -37.69 1.89 35.88
CA GLN A 10 -36.89 3.10 35.74
C GLN A 10 -35.38 2.81 35.72
N LEU A 11 -34.90 1.95 36.62
CA LEU A 11 -33.50 1.56 36.67
C LEU A 11 -33.05 0.81 35.41
N LEU A 12 -33.89 -0.09 34.88
CA LEU A 12 -33.62 -0.79 33.65
C LEU A 12 -33.58 0.17 32.45
N SER A 13 -34.53 1.10 32.40
CA SER A 13 -34.55 2.13 31.34
C SER A 13 -33.31 3.02 31.36
N GLN A 14 -32.85 3.43 32.54
CA GLN A 14 -31.60 4.19 32.71
C GLN A 14 -30.38 3.38 32.22
N LYS A 15 -30.28 2.10 32.60
CA LYS A 15 -29.19 1.23 32.16
C LYS A 15 -29.19 1.03 30.65
N VAL A 16 -30.34 0.86 30.03
CA VAL A 16 -30.47 0.74 28.57
C VAL A 16 -30.01 2.02 27.88
N ASN A 17 -30.39 3.18 28.38
CA ASN A 17 -29.99 4.47 27.84
C ASN A 17 -28.48 4.69 27.97
N GLU A 18 -27.86 4.33 29.10
CA GLU A 18 -26.43 4.40 29.30
C GLU A 18 -25.66 3.49 28.34
N MET A 19 -26.14 2.27 28.14
CA MET A 19 -25.54 1.31 27.19
C MET A 19 -25.66 1.82 25.75
N GLN A 20 -26.78 2.40 25.38
CA GLN A 20 -27.00 2.98 24.06
C GLN A 20 -26.05 4.16 23.82
N SER A 21 -25.89 5.05 24.81
CA SER A 21 -24.98 6.20 24.75
C SER A 21 -23.52 5.74 24.57
N LYS A 22 -23.09 4.71 25.31
CA LYS A 22 -21.74 4.13 25.15
C LYS A 22 -21.54 3.49 23.78
N SER A 23 -22.54 2.76 23.28
CA SER A 23 -22.51 2.17 21.94
C SER A 23 -22.38 3.22 20.84
N ASP A 24 -23.11 4.32 20.95
CA ASP A 24 -23.07 5.44 20.00
C ASP A 24 -21.70 6.14 20.03
N ALA A 25 -21.11 6.32 21.21
CA ALA A 25 -19.77 6.89 21.36
C ALA A 25 -18.70 5.99 20.72
N ILE A 26 -18.78 4.67 20.90
CA ILE A 26 -17.86 3.70 20.27
C ILE A 26 -17.99 3.73 18.76
N LYS A 27 -19.19 3.78 18.21
CA LYS A 27 -19.42 3.90 16.77
C LYS A 27 -18.81 5.18 16.21
N LEU A 28 -18.99 6.29 16.88
CA LEU A 28 -18.43 7.59 16.46
C LEU A 28 -16.90 7.56 16.45
N GLN A 29 -16.27 7.00 17.49
CA GLN A 29 -14.82 6.81 17.54
C GLN A 29 -14.33 5.94 16.40
N HIS A 30 -15.01 4.83 16.11
CA HIS A 30 -14.67 3.93 15.02
C HIS A 30 -14.75 4.63 13.66
N GLU A 31 -15.80 5.40 13.40
CA GLU A 31 -15.96 6.17 12.17
C GLU A 31 -14.85 7.22 12.01
N GLN A 32 -14.46 7.91 13.09
CA GLN A 32 -13.35 8.86 13.09
C GLN A 32 -12.02 8.17 12.77
N MET A 33 -11.74 7.03 13.40
CA MET A 33 -10.52 6.26 13.14
C MET A 33 -10.43 5.79 11.69
N VAL A 34 -11.54 5.30 11.12
CA VAL A 34 -11.60 4.88 9.70
C VAL A 34 -11.35 6.06 8.78
N HIS A 35 -11.93 7.23 9.08
CA HIS A 35 -11.74 8.45 8.29
C HIS A 35 -10.29 8.94 8.34
N GLU A 36 -9.69 9.02 9.51
CA GLU A 36 -8.29 9.42 9.71
C GLU A 36 -7.33 8.46 9.00
N HIS A 37 -7.59 7.16 9.06
CA HIS A 37 -6.80 6.15 8.36
C HIS A 37 -6.88 6.32 6.83
N ALA A 38 -8.07 6.58 6.30
CA ALA A 38 -8.27 6.85 4.88
C ALA A 38 -7.53 8.11 4.43
N ASP A 39 -7.58 9.20 5.22
CA ASP A 39 -6.83 10.43 4.95
C ASP A 39 -5.33 10.22 4.97
N TYR A 40 -4.82 9.50 5.96
CA TYR A 40 -3.40 9.14 6.05
C TYR A 40 -2.94 8.33 4.83
N LYS A 41 -3.73 7.33 4.46
CA LYS A 41 -3.47 6.47 3.29
C LYS A 41 -3.44 7.28 1.99
N ASN A 42 -4.38 8.21 1.80
CA ASN A 42 -4.42 9.08 0.62
C ASN A 42 -3.21 10.02 0.55
N LYS A 43 -2.81 10.63 1.67
CA LYS A 43 -1.61 11.47 1.74
C LYS A 43 -0.34 10.70 1.42
N LEU A 44 -0.23 9.48 1.93
CA LEU A 44 0.91 8.60 1.67
C LEU A 44 0.97 8.22 0.19
N LEU A 45 -0.17 7.95 -0.43
CA LEU A 45 -0.30 7.64 -1.85
C LEU A 45 0.12 8.83 -2.72
N GLU A 46 -0.36 10.03 -2.43
CA GLU A 46 0.02 11.27 -3.13
C GLU A 46 1.53 11.52 -3.03
N HIS A 47 2.11 11.33 -1.86
CA HIS A 47 3.55 11.47 -1.63
C HIS A 47 4.36 10.45 -2.44
N LEU A 48 3.90 9.22 -2.48
CA LEU A 48 4.53 8.16 -3.26
C LEU A 48 4.46 8.45 -4.77
N GLU A 49 3.31 8.85 -5.28
CA GLU A 49 3.13 9.23 -6.68
C GLU A 49 4.01 10.42 -7.07
N TYR A 50 4.10 11.42 -6.20
CA TYR A 50 4.98 12.57 -6.40
C TYR A 50 6.45 12.14 -6.50
N ASN A 51 6.92 11.32 -5.56
CA ASN A 51 8.30 10.82 -5.55
C ASN A 51 8.59 9.98 -6.80
N CYS A 52 7.68 9.12 -7.20
CA CYS A 52 7.81 8.33 -8.42
C CYS A 52 7.91 9.22 -9.66
N SER A 53 7.09 10.27 -9.73
CA SER A 53 7.12 11.25 -10.83
C SER A 53 8.46 12.00 -10.90
N VAL A 54 8.98 12.45 -9.76
CA VAL A 54 10.28 13.13 -9.70
C VAL A 54 11.40 12.20 -10.16
N PHE A 55 11.42 10.95 -9.72
CA PHE A 55 12.41 9.97 -10.15
C PHE A 55 12.33 9.67 -11.64
N SER A 56 11.12 9.51 -12.19
CA SER A 56 10.93 9.20 -13.61
C SER A 56 11.33 10.35 -14.55
N GLN A 57 11.27 11.60 -14.07
CA GLN A 57 11.61 12.79 -14.83
C GLN A 57 13.07 13.24 -14.63
N SER A 58 13.77 12.68 -13.67
CA SER A 58 15.14 13.05 -13.37
C SER A 58 16.10 12.57 -14.46
N ASP A 59 16.86 13.47 -15.07
CA ASP A 59 17.95 13.14 -15.99
C ASP A 59 19.08 12.38 -15.31
N ASN A 60 19.14 12.46 -13.97
CA ASN A 60 20.07 11.73 -13.13
C ASN A 60 19.56 10.35 -12.72
N PHE A 61 18.35 9.96 -13.14
CA PHE A 61 17.94 8.58 -12.97
C PHE A 61 18.88 7.72 -13.81
N PRO A 62 19.79 6.99 -13.17
CA PRO A 62 20.99 6.55 -13.86
C PRO A 62 20.65 5.50 -14.91
N ASN A 63 21.21 5.69 -16.10
CA ASN A 63 21.24 4.66 -17.13
C ASN A 63 21.99 3.40 -16.64
N ASN A 64 22.80 3.55 -15.60
CA ASN A 64 23.65 2.52 -14.99
C ASN A 64 23.29 2.32 -13.52
N LEU A 65 22.03 1.96 -13.20
CA LEU A 65 21.68 1.50 -11.86
C LEU A 65 22.39 0.17 -11.58
N ASN A 66 23.35 0.22 -10.67
CA ASN A 66 24.00 -0.99 -10.21
C ASN A 66 23.21 -1.68 -9.09
N TRP A 67 23.63 -2.89 -8.70
CA TRP A 67 22.95 -3.68 -7.67
C TRP A 67 22.86 -2.96 -6.31
N LYS A 68 23.88 -2.16 -5.96
CA LYS A 68 23.92 -1.41 -4.70
C LYS A 68 22.87 -0.30 -4.66
N ASP A 69 22.62 0.35 -5.79
CA ASP A 69 21.61 1.40 -5.89
C ASP A 69 20.20 0.83 -5.68
N PHE A 70 19.92 -0.34 -6.23
CA PHE A 70 18.66 -1.04 -5.99
C PHE A 70 18.50 -1.50 -4.54
N ASP A 71 19.56 -1.97 -3.91
CA ASP A 71 19.54 -2.36 -2.50
C ASP A 71 19.24 -1.14 -1.62
N ALA A 72 19.86 0.00 -1.90
CA ALA A 72 19.57 1.25 -1.20
C ALA A 72 18.13 1.70 -1.41
N MET A 73 17.60 1.59 -2.63
CA MET A 73 16.20 1.88 -2.93
C MET A 73 15.25 0.96 -2.17
N CYS A 74 15.55 -0.33 -2.06
CA CYS A 74 14.76 -1.28 -1.29
C CYS A 74 14.69 -0.89 0.20
N ILE A 75 15.79 -0.44 0.78
CA ILE A 75 15.82 0.03 2.17
C ILE A 75 14.91 1.26 2.36
N VAL A 76 14.99 2.22 1.46
CA VAL A 76 14.14 3.42 1.50
C VAL A 76 12.66 3.05 1.33
N ILE A 77 12.34 2.15 0.42
CA ILE A 77 10.98 1.67 0.21
C ILE A 77 10.45 0.94 1.44
N ASP A 78 11.24 0.07 2.05
CA ASP A 78 10.84 -0.63 3.27
C ASP A 78 10.58 0.32 4.43
N ASN A 79 11.42 1.33 4.61
CA ASN A 79 11.29 2.29 5.70
C ASN A 79 10.07 3.22 5.56
N ASN A 80 9.64 3.51 4.35
CA ASN A 80 8.60 4.51 4.08
C ASN A 80 7.29 3.93 3.55
N TYR A 81 7.30 2.72 2.99
CA TYR A 81 6.17 2.17 2.26
C TYR A 81 5.83 0.73 2.68
N ASN A 82 5.50 0.56 3.95
CA ASN A 82 4.90 -0.66 4.49
C ASN A 82 5.73 -1.93 4.24
N MET A 83 7.05 -1.84 4.33
CA MET A 83 7.96 -2.95 4.11
C MET A 83 7.77 -3.67 2.76
N LEU A 84 7.46 -2.91 1.72
CA LEU A 84 7.07 -3.44 0.42
C LEU A 84 8.13 -4.37 -0.18
N ALA A 85 9.40 -3.96 -0.21
CA ALA A 85 10.47 -4.76 -0.78
C ALA A 85 10.67 -6.08 0.00
N THR A 86 10.60 -6.04 1.32
CA THR A 86 10.66 -7.24 2.18
C THR A 86 9.48 -8.17 1.93
N LYS A 87 8.25 -7.64 1.78
CA LYS A 87 7.07 -8.46 1.44
C LYS A 87 7.21 -9.13 0.09
N LEU A 88 7.68 -8.42 -0.92
CA LEU A 88 7.92 -8.99 -2.24
C LEU A 88 8.95 -10.14 -2.20
N ARG A 89 9.98 -9.99 -1.39
CA ARG A 89 11.03 -11.00 -1.25
C ARG A 89 10.57 -12.23 -0.47
N HIS A 90 9.92 -12.05 0.66
CA HIS A 90 9.61 -13.14 1.59
C HIS A 90 8.20 -13.69 1.49
N LYS A 91 7.19 -12.85 1.25
CA LYS A 91 5.80 -13.30 1.12
C LYS A 91 5.51 -13.87 -0.26
N TYR A 92 6.00 -13.23 -1.31
CA TYR A 92 5.76 -13.61 -2.70
C TYR A 92 6.92 -14.37 -3.34
N ILE A 93 8.04 -14.48 -2.65
CA ILE A 93 9.23 -15.25 -3.05
C ILE A 93 9.72 -14.82 -4.45
N LEU A 94 9.79 -13.52 -4.67
CA LEU A 94 10.31 -12.96 -5.91
C LEU A 94 11.84 -12.99 -5.94
N SER A 95 12.40 -13.22 -7.12
CA SER A 95 13.83 -13.04 -7.35
C SER A 95 14.24 -11.57 -7.29
N GLU A 96 15.52 -11.30 -7.11
CA GLU A 96 16.04 -9.92 -7.10
C GLU A 96 15.72 -9.17 -8.39
N LYS A 97 15.75 -9.83 -9.54
CA LYS A 97 15.36 -9.25 -10.84
C LYS A 97 13.87 -8.87 -10.87
N GLU A 98 13.02 -9.72 -10.32
CA GLU A 98 11.59 -9.49 -10.24
C GLU A 98 11.26 -8.34 -9.27
N ILE A 99 11.97 -8.25 -8.14
CA ILE A 99 11.84 -7.13 -7.19
C ILE A 99 12.23 -5.81 -7.86
N ARG A 100 13.30 -5.78 -8.64
CA ARG A 100 13.71 -4.60 -9.40
C ARG A 100 12.65 -4.17 -10.41
N LEU A 101 12.08 -5.12 -11.10
CA LEU A 101 10.97 -4.84 -12.00
C LEU A 101 9.78 -4.21 -11.25
N CYS A 102 9.43 -4.76 -10.10
CA CYS A 102 8.36 -4.20 -9.25
C CYS A 102 8.66 -2.76 -8.84
N ILE A 103 9.89 -2.46 -8.46
CA ILE A 103 10.30 -1.09 -8.08
C ILE A 103 10.19 -0.16 -9.28
N LEU A 104 10.64 -0.56 -10.45
CA LEU A 104 10.54 0.25 -11.66
C LEU A 104 9.07 0.48 -12.08
N VAL A 105 8.22 -0.53 -11.95
CA VAL A 105 6.77 -0.39 -12.17
C VAL A 105 6.16 0.57 -11.15
N LEU A 106 6.51 0.45 -9.88
CA LEU A 106 6.05 1.36 -8.83
C LEU A 106 6.41 2.82 -9.14
N MET A 107 7.62 3.06 -9.65
CA MET A 107 8.09 4.38 -10.05
C MET A 107 7.51 4.85 -11.38
N ASN A 108 6.66 4.06 -12.00
CA ASN A 108 6.03 4.36 -13.28
C ASN A 108 7.03 4.63 -14.42
N ILE A 109 8.13 3.90 -14.42
CA ILE A 109 9.16 3.99 -15.46
C ILE A 109 8.63 3.40 -16.77
N SER A 110 8.88 4.07 -17.88
CA SER A 110 8.45 3.62 -19.21
C SER A 110 9.12 2.30 -19.63
N ARG A 111 8.45 1.54 -20.47
CA ARG A 111 8.96 0.27 -20.99
C ARG A 111 10.33 0.41 -21.69
N PRO A 112 10.56 1.38 -22.57
CA PRO A 112 11.89 1.59 -23.18
C PRO A 112 12.98 1.86 -22.14
N ARG A 113 12.65 2.65 -21.11
CA ARG A 113 13.59 2.96 -20.01
C ARG A 113 13.89 1.74 -19.17
N MET A 114 12.89 0.92 -18.89
CA MET A 114 13.10 -0.37 -18.19
C MET A 114 14.07 -1.28 -18.94
N ALA A 115 13.99 -1.31 -20.27
CA ALA A 115 14.87 -2.11 -21.11
C ALA A 115 16.34 -1.63 -21.05
N GLU A 116 16.57 -0.35 -20.80
CA GLU A 116 17.92 0.19 -20.58
C GLU A 116 18.52 -0.24 -19.24
N ILE A 117 17.67 -0.43 -18.23
CA ILE A 117 18.08 -0.74 -16.85
C ILE A 117 18.13 -2.24 -16.60
N LEU A 118 17.12 -2.97 -17.07
CA LEU A 118 17.01 -4.42 -16.89
C LEU A 118 17.69 -5.18 -18.06
N PRO A 119 18.17 -6.41 -17.83
CA PRO A 119 18.83 -7.19 -18.85
C PRO A 119 17.86 -7.85 -19.84
N TYR A 120 16.78 -7.14 -20.23
CA TYR A 120 15.77 -7.64 -21.16
C TYR A 120 15.57 -6.66 -22.30
N ALA A 121 15.28 -7.19 -23.50
CA ALA A 121 14.85 -6.37 -24.61
C ALA A 121 13.47 -5.72 -24.31
N ALA A 122 13.22 -4.55 -24.89
CA ALA A 122 11.95 -3.84 -24.70
C ALA A 122 10.73 -4.70 -25.03
N SER A 123 10.83 -5.56 -26.04
CA SER A 123 9.79 -6.53 -26.43
C SER A 123 9.51 -7.60 -25.38
N GLY A 124 10.51 -7.94 -24.57
CA GLY A 124 10.40 -8.93 -23.50
C GLY A 124 9.87 -8.39 -22.18
N ILE A 125 9.93 -7.07 -21.97
CA ILE A 125 9.52 -6.43 -20.69
C ILE A 125 8.04 -6.68 -20.40
N GLY A 126 7.16 -6.58 -21.39
CA GLY A 126 5.73 -6.82 -21.20
C GLY A 126 5.42 -8.22 -20.71
N LYS A 127 6.04 -9.23 -21.31
CA LYS A 127 5.88 -10.64 -20.91
C LYS A 127 6.44 -10.88 -19.50
N TYR A 128 7.59 -10.33 -19.20
CA TYR A 128 8.24 -10.45 -17.89
C TYR A 128 7.41 -9.77 -16.79
N LYS A 129 6.86 -8.59 -17.09
CA LYS A 129 5.92 -7.87 -16.22
C LYS A 129 4.67 -8.70 -15.93
N ASP A 130 4.06 -9.30 -16.94
CA ASP A 130 2.88 -10.17 -16.77
C ASP A 130 3.18 -11.40 -15.92
N GLN A 131 4.31 -12.03 -16.12
CA GLN A 131 4.74 -13.19 -15.32
C GLN A 131 4.95 -12.81 -13.85
N THR A 132 5.62 -11.70 -13.60
CA THR A 132 5.85 -11.21 -12.23
C THR A 132 4.54 -10.80 -11.56
N ALA A 133 3.66 -10.11 -12.29
CA ALA A 133 2.35 -9.72 -11.80
C ALA A 133 1.50 -10.92 -11.33
N LYS A 134 1.53 -12.01 -12.07
CA LYS A 134 0.84 -13.25 -11.67
C LYS A 134 1.34 -13.81 -10.34
N LYS A 135 2.63 -13.74 -10.09
CA LYS A 135 3.23 -14.20 -8.81
C LYS A 135 2.74 -13.42 -7.60
N ILE A 136 2.44 -12.13 -7.76
CA ILE A 136 1.90 -11.29 -6.68
C ILE A 136 0.37 -11.24 -6.66
N GLY A 137 -0.31 -11.92 -7.58
CA GLY A 137 -1.77 -12.04 -7.58
C GLY A 137 -2.51 -10.99 -8.39
N THR A 138 -1.88 -10.37 -9.40
CA THR A 138 -2.48 -9.36 -10.26
C THR A 138 -2.14 -9.58 -11.74
N SER A 139 -2.54 -8.67 -12.61
CA SER A 139 -2.18 -8.65 -14.02
C SER A 139 -1.17 -7.53 -14.33
N GLY A 140 -0.47 -7.63 -15.45
CA GLY A 140 0.49 -6.61 -15.86
C GLY A 140 -0.13 -5.20 -15.96
N LYS A 141 -1.36 -5.10 -16.45
CA LYS A 141 -2.10 -3.82 -16.56
C LYS A 141 -2.45 -3.21 -15.21
N LYS A 142 -2.69 -4.03 -14.19
CA LYS A 142 -3.09 -3.61 -12.83
C LYS A 142 -1.92 -3.57 -11.86
N MET A 143 -0.73 -3.96 -12.29
CA MET A 143 0.43 -4.15 -11.41
C MET A 143 0.83 -2.87 -10.69
N HIS A 144 0.87 -1.74 -11.39
CA HIS A 144 1.22 -0.45 -10.79
C HIS A 144 0.26 -0.08 -9.65
N ALA A 145 -1.05 -0.12 -9.90
CA ALA A 145 -2.07 0.17 -8.89
C ALA A 145 -2.01 -0.81 -7.71
N TYR A 146 -1.77 -2.08 -7.98
CA TYR A 146 -1.64 -3.12 -6.97
C TYR A 146 -0.43 -2.89 -6.05
N LEU A 147 0.71 -2.54 -6.63
CA LEU A 147 1.92 -2.20 -5.86
C LEU A 147 1.75 -0.92 -5.03
N LEU A 148 1.05 0.09 -5.56
CA LEU A 148 0.71 1.30 -4.81
C LEU A 148 -0.15 0.97 -3.58
N GLU A 149 -1.16 0.12 -3.71
CA GLU A 149 -1.99 -0.32 -2.59
C GLU A 149 -1.17 -1.07 -1.53
N MET A 150 -0.27 -1.95 -1.95
CA MET A 150 0.64 -2.65 -1.03
C MET A 150 1.57 -1.67 -0.31
N ALA A 151 2.04 -0.64 -0.99
CA ALA A 151 2.96 0.36 -0.44
C ALA A 151 2.32 1.23 0.64
N VAL A 152 1.04 1.54 0.52
CA VAL A 152 0.30 2.36 1.51
C VAL A 152 -0.30 1.53 2.64
N GLY A 153 -0.36 0.20 2.50
CA GLY A 153 -0.90 -0.72 3.49
C GLY A 153 -2.43 -0.78 3.54
N ASP A 154 -2.90 -1.67 4.35
CA ASP A 154 -4.35 -1.88 4.57
C ASP A 154 -4.96 -0.88 5.56
#